data_e144b7bb78d2f75b42e2ec02bd7a39e2
#
_entry.id   e144b7bb78d2f75b42e2ec02bd7a39e2
#
_cell.length_a   1.000
_cell.length_b   1.000
_cell.length_c   1.000
_cell.angle_alpha   90.00
_cell.angle_beta   90.00
_cell.angle_gamma   90.00
#
_symmetry.space_group_name_H-M   'P 1'
#
loop_
_entity.id
_entity.type
_entity.pdbx_description
1 polymer ?
#
loop_
_entity_poly.entity_id
_entity_poly.type
_entity_poly.pdbx_seq_one_letter_code
_entity_poly.pdbx_strand_id
1 'polypeptide(L)'
;MTDRAQQTTAFLARHGLEGARREPLAGDASARRYERVTTPDGGTVILVDTPAPAEDLVPFIAIGATLDRLGFSVPAILAAEVKSGLALQEDFGDNTLTRLLDAGEDPRPLYELATDVLIELHRRFPKEAAVPLGLPLYDAALFTQQVALFADVYMPAATGKPLSDKARSDFEAAWSAVVPGACAGPQSLLLRDYHVDNVMRLPRSGLRAAGLIDYQSAGLGPVAYDLVSLLEDARRDLPAGLETVLLDRYRAAFPALDWDAFRRSYAVLGAIRHTRIVAIFVRLALQRRRGYLLHLPRVWRLLEGQLAKPELAPVADWFARHLPPGTRAELVVPEPD
;
A
#
# COMPACT_ATOMS: atom_id res chain seq x y z
N MET A 1 24.65 0.12 18.78
CA MET A 1 24.69 -0.87 17.68
C MET A 1 25.00 -2.29 18.17
N THR A 2 25.79 -2.47 19.22
CA THR A 2 26.14 -3.79 19.79
C THR A 2 24.95 -4.54 20.41
N ASP A 3 23.99 -3.85 20.99
CA ASP A 3 22.83 -4.46 21.66
C ASP A 3 21.86 -5.16 20.66
N ARG A 4 21.52 -4.55 19.52
CA ARG A 4 20.54 -5.11 18.58
C ARG A 4 21.05 -6.39 17.90
N ALA A 5 22.30 -6.42 17.47
CA ALA A 5 22.90 -7.60 16.88
C ALA A 5 22.96 -8.77 17.87
N GLN A 6 23.24 -8.50 19.14
CA GLN A 6 23.24 -9.51 20.20
C GLN A 6 21.84 -10.06 20.48
N GLN A 7 20.82 -9.17 20.55
CA GLN A 7 19.41 -9.58 20.70
C GLN A 7 18.97 -10.51 19.56
N THR A 8 19.29 -10.13 18.31
CA THR A 8 18.96 -10.95 17.14
C THR A 8 19.66 -12.30 17.17
N THR A 9 20.96 -12.34 17.49
CA THR A 9 21.70 -13.59 17.59
C THR A 9 21.16 -14.49 18.70
N ALA A 10 20.83 -13.93 19.87
CA ALA A 10 20.23 -14.67 20.96
C ALA A 10 18.83 -15.20 20.62
N PHE A 11 18.02 -14.41 19.88
CA PHE A 11 16.73 -14.85 19.39
C PHE A 11 16.87 -16.04 18.43
N LEU A 12 17.74 -15.95 17.45
CA LEU A 12 18.00 -17.04 16.50
C LEU A 12 18.51 -18.31 17.19
N ALA A 13 19.44 -18.19 18.15
CA ALA A 13 19.96 -19.31 18.91
C ALA A 13 18.86 -20.06 19.69
N ARG A 14 17.91 -19.33 20.32
CA ARG A 14 16.76 -19.93 21.01
C ARG A 14 15.83 -20.75 20.09
N HIS A 15 15.88 -20.47 18.79
CA HIS A 15 15.07 -21.16 17.79
C HIS A 15 15.88 -22.13 16.90
N GLY A 16 17.08 -22.55 17.37
CA GLY A 16 17.91 -23.54 16.68
C GLY A 16 18.61 -23.03 15.41
N LEU A 17 18.75 -21.70 15.29
CA LEU A 17 19.36 -21.04 14.13
C LEU A 17 20.67 -20.32 14.51
N GLU A 18 21.37 -20.83 15.52
CA GLU A 18 22.67 -20.30 15.90
C GLU A 18 23.69 -20.45 14.76
N GLY A 19 24.37 -19.34 14.42
CA GLY A 19 25.34 -19.33 13.33
C GLY A 19 24.76 -19.50 11.92
N ALA A 20 23.44 -19.51 11.77
CA ALA A 20 22.77 -19.64 10.47
C ALA A 20 23.19 -18.53 9.50
N ARG A 21 23.32 -18.87 8.21
CA ARG A 21 23.55 -17.89 7.15
C ARG A 21 22.36 -16.97 7.04
N ARG A 22 22.64 -15.66 6.99
CA ARG A 22 21.62 -14.60 6.89
C ARG A 22 21.90 -13.75 5.67
N GLU A 23 20.86 -13.47 4.89
CA GLU A 23 20.92 -12.63 3.70
C GLU A 23 19.87 -11.52 3.84
N PRO A 24 20.29 -10.23 3.81
CA PRO A 24 19.34 -9.15 3.88
C PRO A 24 18.44 -9.16 2.63
N LEU A 25 17.15 -9.01 2.85
CA LEU A 25 16.18 -8.78 1.77
C LEU A 25 16.02 -7.27 1.53
N ALA A 26 15.80 -6.90 0.27
CA ALA A 26 15.52 -5.51 -0.06
C ALA A 26 14.27 -5.05 0.68
N GLY A 27 14.42 -4.04 1.54
CA GLY A 27 13.30 -3.39 2.24
C GLY A 27 12.87 -2.14 1.48
N ASP A 28 11.57 -1.82 1.58
CA ASP A 28 11.02 -0.56 1.08
C ASP A 28 11.24 0.58 2.13
N ALA A 29 10.42 1.60 2.14
CA ALA A 29 10.58 2.81 2.96
C ALA A 29 10.40 2.63 4.49
N SER A 30 10.05 1.42 4.95
CA SER A 30 9.84 1.07 6.37
C SER A 30 11.15 0.98 7.17
N ALA A 31 11.06 1.18 8.50
CA ALA A 31 12.15 0.90 9.44
C ALA A 31 12.33 -0.61 9.70
N ARG A 32 11.34 -1.43 9.33
CA ARG A 32 11.36 -2.88 9.43
C ARG A 32 12.40 -3.46 8.48
N ARG A 33 13.15 -4.45 8.96
CA ARG A 33 14.18 -5.15 8.18
C ARG A 33 13.78 -6.61 8.06
N TYR A 34 14.13 -7.18 6.92
CA TYR A 34 13.90 -8.58 6.64
C TYR A 34 15.21 -9.25 6.24
N GLU A 35 15.45 -10.43 6.78
CA GLU A 35 16.59 -11.25 6.38
C GLU A 35 16.12 -12.68 6.12
N ARG A 36 16.59 -13.27 5.03
CA ARG A 36 16.40 -14.70 4.78
C ARG A 36 17.43 -15.47 5.57
N VAL A 37 16.98 -16.41 6.40
CA VAL A 37 17.82 -17.23 7.28
C VAL A 37 17.77 -18.67 6.78
N THR A 38 18.93 -19.27 6.49
CA THR A 38 19.03 -20.67 6.08
C THR A 38 18.90 -21.56 7.32
N THR A 39 17.97 -22.51 7.28
CA THR A 39 17.75 -23.47 8.36
C THR A 39 18.73 -24.66 8.27
N PRO A 40 18.98 -25.41 9.35
CA PRO A 40 19.93 -26.54 9.36
C PRO A 40 19.60 -27.67 8.36
N ASP A 41 18.32 -27.82 8.00
CA ASP A 41 17.83 -28.78 7.01
C ASP A 41 17.93 -28.29 5.56
N GLY A 42 18.46 -27.08 5.36
CA GLY A 42 18.64 -26.44 4.04
C GLY A 42 17.42 -25.68 3.54
N GLY A 43 16.36 -25.58 4.34
CA GLY A 43 15.23 -24.70 4.07
C GLY A 43 15.54 -23.23 4.38
N THR A 44 14.53 -22.37 4.26
CA THR A 44 14.66 -20.94 4.58
C THR A 44 13.47 -20.43 5.39
N VAL A 45 13.74 -19.44 6.25
CA VAL A 45 12.73 -18.66 6.99
C VAL A 45 13.09 -17.20 6.90
N ILE A 46 12.12 -16.31 7.11
CA ILE A 46 12.35 -14.88 7.14
C ILE A 46 12.42 -14.41 8.59
N LEU A 47 13.54 -13.80 8.95
CA LEU A 47 13.66 -13.00 10.16
C LEU A 47 13.09 -11.62 9.90
N VAL A 48 12.13 -11.25 10.73
CA VAL A 48 11.55 -9.89 10.80
C VAL A 48 12.18 -9.16 11.96
N ASP A 49 12.83 -8.04 11.68
CA ASP A 49 13.44 -7.16 12.68
C ASP A 49 12.71 -5.80 12.66
N THR A 50 11.96 -5.53 13.71
CA THR A 50 11.18 -4.31 13.88
C THR A 50 11.74 -3.54 15.08
N PRO A 51 12.71 -2.62 14.87
CA PRO A 51 13.33 -1.90 15.98
C PRO A 51 12.33 -0.93 16.64
N ALA A 52 12.20 -1.02 17.97
CA ALA A 52 11.40 -0.07 18.75
C ALA A 52 11.96 1.37 18.59
N PRO A 53 11.12 2.42 18.62
CA PRO A 53 9.69 2.42 18.87
C PRO A 53 8.83 2.42 17.59
N ALA A 54 9.40 2.14 16.42
CA ALA A 54 8.81 2.50 15.14
C ALA A 54 7.60 1.67 14.73
N GLU A 55 7.52 0.40 15.09
CA GLU A 55 6.40 -0.45 14.70
C GLU A 55 6.14 -1.54 15.75
N ASP A 56 4.88 -1.95 15.87
CA ASP A 56 4.44 -3.03 16.75
C ASP A 56 4.22 -4.31 15.94
N LEU A 57 4.76 -5.43 16.43
CA LEU A 57 4.51 -6.76 15.86
C LEU A 57 3.09 -7.28 16.15
N VAL A 58 2.43 -6.77 17.19
CA VAL A 58 1.11 -7.27 17.61
C VAL A 58 0.06 -7.10 16.51
N PRO A 59 -0.13 -5.90 15.91
CA PRO A 59 -1.07 -5.74 14.79
C PRO A 59 -0.70 -6.62 13.61
N PHE A 60 0.57 -6.71 13.25
CA PHE A 60 1.05 -7.56 12.16
C PHE A 60 0.64 -9.03 12.36
N ILE A 61 0.92 -9.59 13.53
CA ILE A 61 0.58 -10.98 13.88
C ILE A 61 -0.95 -11.18 13.89
N ALA A 62 -1.70 -10.26 14.50
CA ALA A 62 -3.14 -10.37 14.65
C ALA A 62 -3.88 -10.27 13.29
N ILE A 63 -3.44 -9.36 12.41
CA ILE A 63 -3.98 -9.21 11.06
C ILE A 63 -3.65 -10.47 10.25
N GLY A 64 -2.40 -10.94 10.28
CA GLY A 64 -1.98 -12.16 9.58
C GLY A 64 -2.79 -13.37 10.00
N ALA A 65 -2.95 -13.60 11.30
CA ALA A 65 -3.78 -14.70 11.83
C ALA A 65 -5.25 -14.57 11.40
N THR A 66 -5.77 -13.37 11.24
CA THR A 66 -7.13 -13.14 10.76
C THR A 66 -7.26 -13.47 9.28
N LEU A 67 -6.32 -13.01 8.44
CA LEU A 67 -6.29 -13.33 7.01
C LEU A 67 -6.17 -14.85 6.77
N ASP A 68 -5.31 -15.55 7.53
CA ASP A 68 -5.18 -17.00 7.41
C ASP A 68 -6.48 -17.72 7.78
N ARG A 69 -7.15 -17.33 8.89
CA ARG A 69 -8.47 -17.90 9.27
C ARG A 69 -9.53 -17.67 8.20
N LEU A 70 -9.45 -16.56 7.47
CA LEU A 70 -10.35 -16.27 6.34
C LEU A 70 -9.97 -17.04 5.08
N GLY A 71 -8.89 -17.82 5.10
CA GLY A 71 -8.47 -18.71 4.00
C GLY A 71 -7.49 -18.09 3.01
N PHE A 72 -6.88 -16.95 3.34
CA PHE A 72 -5.81 -16.33 2.55
C PHE A 72 -4.45 -16.89 2.94
N SER A 73 -3.47 -16.81 2.03
CA SER A 73 -2.08 -17.12 2.36
C SER A 73 -1.38 -15.86 2.85
N VAL A 74 -0.92 -15.91 4.08
CA VAL A 74 0.01 -14.96 4.69
C VAL A 74 1.19 -15.75 5.26
N PRO A 75 2.40 -15.19 5.38
CA PRO A 75 3.51 -15.90 5.98
C PRO A 75 3.16 -16.38 7.39
N ALA A 76 3.22 -17.69 7.62
CA ALA A 76 2.99 -18.27 8.94
C ALA A 76 4.03 -17.73 9.93
N ILE A 77 3.61 -17.25 11.08
CA ILE A 77 4.52 -16.84 12.16
C ILE A 77 5.00 -18.09 12.89
N LEU A 78 6.29 -18.39 12.76
CA LEU A 78 6.92 -19.57 13.35
C LEU A 78 7.37 -19.31 14.79
N ALA A 79 7.83 -18.09 15.06
CA ALA A 79 8.17 -17.63 16.39
C ALA A 79 8.08 -16.10 16.46
N ALA A 80 7.76 -15.54 17.62
CA ALA A 80 7.74 -14.09 17.82
C ALA A 80 8.12 -13.71 19.25
N GLU A 81 8.93 -12.69 19.37
CA GLU A 81 9.27 -12.03 20.62
C GLU A 81 8.90 -10.55 20.53
N VAL A 82 7.64 -10.25 20.87
CA VAL A 82 7.03 -8.93 20.69
C VAL A 82 7.83 -7.82 21.39
N LYS A 83 8.34 -8.08 22.61
CA LYS A 83 9.10 -7.08 23.37
C LYS A 83 10.39 -6.63 22.69
N SER A 84 11.05 -7.54 21.98
CA SER A 84 12.25 -7.23 21.20
C SER A 84 11.95 -6.85 19.76
N GLY A 85 10.71 -6.98 19.30
CA GLY A 85 10.33 -6.69 17.93
C GLY A 85 10.95 -7.67 16.92
N LEU A 86 11.18 -8.93 17.31
CA LEU A 86 11.75 -9.98 16.46
C LEU A 86 10.72 -11.08 16.19
N ALA A 87 10.65 -11.53 14.95
CA ALA A 87 9.86 -12.70 14.59
C ALA A 87 10.56 -13.54 13.51
N LEU A 88 10.21 -14.83 13.48
CA LEU A 88 10.48 -15.73 12.36
C LEU A 88 9.16 -16.03 11.68
N GLN A 89 9.17 -15.96 10.36
CA GLN A 89 8.00 -16.28 9.55
C GLN A 89 8.36 -17.17 8.36
N GLU A 90 7.35 -17.78 7.77
CA GLU A 90 7.45 -18.56 6.53
C GLU A 90 8.09 -17.72 5.42
N ASP A 91 8.99 -18.33 4.65
CA ASP A 91 9.56 -17.73 3.45
C ASP A 91 8.70 -18.11 2.23
N PHE A 92 8.06 -17.12 1.63
CA PHE A 92 7.29 -17.29 0.39
C PHE A 92 8.16 -17.33 -0.87
N GLY A 93 9.47 -17.24 -0.73
CA GLY A 93 10.41 -17.19 -1.85
C GLY A 93 10.50 -15.81 -2.49
N ASP A 94 10.65 -15.78 -3.81
CA ASP A 94 10.97 -14.53 -4.52
C ASP A 94 9.96 -14.12 -5.59
N ASN A 95 8.92 -14.94 -5.83
CA ASN A 95 7.99 -14.77 -6.92
C ASN A 95 6.89 -13.74 -6.58
N THR A 96 7.25 -12.45 -6.43
CA THR A 96 6.24 -11.39 -6.44
C THR A 96 5.58 -11.32 -7.82
N LEU A 97 4.33 -10.87 -7.89
CA LEU A 97 3.68 -10.69 -9.19
C LEU A 97 4.47 -9.70 -10.07
N THR A 98 5.13 -8.68 -9.49
CA THR A 98 6.03 -7.78 -10.22
C THR A 98 7.16 -8.55 -10.91
N ARG A 99 7.86 -9.45 -10.21
CA ARG A 99 8.96 -10.22 -10.82
C ARG A 99 8.49 -11.13 -11.94
N LEU A 100 7.32 -11.74 -11.80
CA LEU A 100 6.72 -12.56 -12.86
C LEU A 100 6.34 -11.73 -14.09
N LEU A 101 5.76 -10.56 -13.88
CA LEU A 101 5.44 -9.60 -14.93
C LEU A 101 6.70 -9.10 -15.64
N ASP A 102 7.78 -8.83 -14.91
CA ASP A 102 9.08 -8.43 -15.48
C ASP A 102 9.75 -9.57 -16.25
N ALA A 103 9.49 -10.80 -15.85
CA ALA A 103 9.91 -12.01 -16.58
C ALA A 103 9.06 -12.30 -17.83
N GLY A 104 8.00 -11.52 -18.09
CA GLY A 104 7.16 -11.63 -19.27
C GLY A 104 5.97 -12.59 -19.12
N GLU A 105 5.59 -12.97 -17.90
CA GLU A 105 4.35 -13.74 -17.72
C GLU A 105 3.12 -12.91 -18.11
N ASP A 106 2.07 -13.61 -18.58
CA ASP A 106 0.80 -12.98 -18.96
C ASP A 106 0.21 -12.22 -17.76
N PRO A 107 0.02 -10.90 -17.85
CA PRO A 107 -0.51 -10.10 -16.76
C PRO A 107 -1.94 -10.48 -16.36
N ARG A 108 -2.76 -10.95 -17.32
CA ARG A 108 -4.18 -11.18 -17.07
C ARG A 108 -4.45 -12.19 -15.95
N PRO A 109 -3.90 -13.42 -15.94
CA PRO A 109 -4.14 -14.37 -14.86
C PRO A 109 -3.62 -13.88 -13.51
N LEU A 110 -2.52 -13.12 -13.49
CA LEU A 110 -1.91 -12.59 -12.27
C LEU A 110 -2.81 -11.51 -11.62
N TYR A 111 -3.30 -10.56 -12.41
CA TYR A 111 -4.21 -9.53 -11.93
C TYR A 111 -5.61 -10.06 -11.62
N GLU A 112 -6.10 -11.06 -12.36
CA GLU A 112 -7.36 -11.76 -12.05
C GLU A 112 -7.26 -12.44 -10.66
N LEU A 113 -6.16 -13.14 -10.38
CA LEU A 113 -5.91 -13.75 -9.06
C LEU A 113 -5.89 -12.70 -7.95
N ALA A 114 -5.17 -11.59 -8.14
CA ALA A 114 -5.12 -10.50 -7.18
C ALA A 114 -6.50 -9.84 -6.97
N THR A 115 -7.28 -9.68 -8.05
CA THR A 115 -8.66 -9.16 -7.95
C THR A 115 -9.58 -10.13 -7.21
N ASP A 116 -9.46 -11.44 -7.43
CA ASP A 116 -10.22 -12.47 -6.71
C ASP A 116 -9.94 -12.47 -5.21
N VAL A 117 -8.69 -12.21 -4.82
CA VAL A 117 -8.34 -12.02 -3.40
C VAL A 117 -9.14 -10.88 -2.79
N LEU A 118 -9.22 -9.71 -3.45
CA LEU A 118 -10.02 -8.58 -2.94
C LEU A 118 -11.52 -8.91 -2.90
N ILE A 119 -12.05 -9.56 -3.93
CA ILE A 119 -13.44 -10.00 -3.96
C ILE A 119 -13.76 -10.87 -2.75
N GLU A 120 -12.95 -11.87 -2.49
CA GLU A 120 -13.19 -12.80 -1.39
C GLU A 120 -12.89 -12.18 -0.02
N LEU A 121 -11.91 -11.28 0.06
CA LEU A 121 -11.64 -10.50 1.28
C LEU A 121 -12.86 -9.66 1.66
N HIS A 122 -13.43 -8.94 0.70
CA HIS A 122 -14.59 -8.09 0.92
C HIS A 122 -15.87 -8.88 1.24
N ARG A 123 -15.96 -10.15 0.79
CA ARG A 123 -17.07 -11.06 1.14
C ARG A 123 -16.91 -11.66 2.53
N ARG A 124 -15.69 -12.01 2.92
CA ARG A 124 -15.43 -12.83 4.11
C ARG A 124 -15.10 -12.04 5.35
N PHE A 125 -14.56 -10.82 5.21
CA PHE A 125 -14.12 -10.05 6.36
C PHE A 125 -15.32 -9.52 7.16
N PRO A 126 -15.52 -9.99 8.42
CA PRO A 126 -16.57 -9.47 9.28
C PRO A 126 -16.13 -8.13 9.85
N LYS A 127 -16.89 -7.05 9.60
CA LYS A 127 -16.55 -5.69 10.03
C LYS A 127 -16.34 -5.59 11.54
N GLU A 128 -17.05 -6.42 12.29
CA GLU A 128 -16.98 -6.49 13.76
C GLU A 128 -15.60 -6.93 14.26
N ALA A 129 -14.82 -7.61 13.41
CA ALA A 129 -13.44 -7.99 13.73
C ALA A 129 -12.48 -6.78 13.76
N ALA A 130 -12.85 -5.65 13.18
CA ALA A 130 -11.97 -4.48 13.11
C ALA A 130 -11.65 -3.91 14.50
N VAL A 131 -12.62 -3.85 15.41
CA VAL A 131 -12.46 -3.30 16.77
C VAL A 131 -11.51 -4.15 17.62
N PRO A 132 -11.71 -5.49 17.78
CA PRO A 132 -10.76 -6.30 18.55
C PRO A 132 -9.36 -6.37 17.94
N LEU A 133 -9.21 -6.11 16.63
CA LEU A 133 -7.92 -6.01 15.96
C LEU A 133 -7.25 -4.64 16.16
N GLY A 134 -7.93 -3.65 16.74
CA GLY A 134 -7.42 -2.30 16.88
C GLY A 134 -7.16 -1.60 15.53
N LEU A 135 -7.91 -1.97 14.47
CA LEU A 135 -7.69 -1.44 13.14
C LEU A 135 -8.06 0.05 13.08
N PRO A 136 -7.21 0.89 12.49
CA PRO A 136 -7.56 2.27 12.23
C PRO A 136 -8.75 2.35 11.25
N LEU A 137 -9.60 3.35 11.44
CA LEU A 137 -10.67 3.64 10.50
C LEU A 137 -10.15 4.57 9.41
N TYR A 138 -10.19 4.10 8.17
CA TYR A 138 -9.89 4.89 6.98
C TYR A 138 -11.15 5.64 6.54
N ASP A 139 -11.47 6.68 7.29
CA ASP A 139 -12.62 7.56 7.09
C ASP A 139 -12.24 8.86 6.36
N ALA A 140 -13.23 9.74 6.22
CA ALA A 140 -13.02 11.04 5.57
C ALA A 140 -11.99 11.91 6.29
N ALA A 141 -11.92 11.86 7.63
CA ALA A 141 -10.96 12.63 8.40
C ALA A 141 -9.53 12.18 8.13
N LEU A 142 -9.29 10.86 8.18
CA LEU A 142 -7.97 10.29 7.92
C LEU A 142 -7.52 10.54 6.46
N PHE A 143 -8.41 10.35 5.47
CA PHE A 143 -8.06 10.62 4.08
C PHE A 143 -7.78 12.10 3.82
N THR A 144 -8.54 13.03 4.40
CA THR A 144 -8.27 14.46 4.32
C THR A 144 -6.91 14.82 4.95
N GLN A 145 -6.59 14.22 6.10
CA GLN A 145 -5.27 14.39 6.70
C GLN A 145 -4.14 13.85 5.80
N GLN A 146 -4.36 12.74 5.10
CA GLN A 146 -3.35 12.16 4.22
C GLN A 146 -3.04 13.02 2.99
N VAL A 147 -4.04 13.68 2.41
CA VAL A 147 -3.80 14.58 1.26
C VAL A 147 -3.12 15.88 1.67
N ALA A 148 -3.20 16.30 2.95
CA ALA A 148 -2.50 17.48 3.45
C ALA A 148 -0.98 17.39 3.25
N LEU A 149 -0.42 16.16 3.22
CA LEU A 149 1.00 15.94 2.89
C LEU A 149 1.41 16.58 1.56
N PHE A 150 0.50 16.65 0.59
CA PHE A 150 0.75 17.31 -0.69
C PHE A 150 0.99 18.82 -0.52
N ALA A 151 0.16 19.47 0.26
CA ALA A 151 0.29 20.89 0.58
C ALA A 151 1.58 21.18 1.36
N ASP A 152 1.98 20.26 2.26
CA ASP A 152 3.12 20.43 3.16
C ASP A 152 4.48 20.10 2.53
N VAL A 153 4.50 19.16 1.59
CA VAL A 153 5.75 18.64 1.03
C VAL A 153 5.88 18.94 -0.46
N TYR A 154 4.86 18.56 -1.25
CA TYR A 154 4.97 18.73 -2.70
C TYR A 154 4.95 20.21 -3.12
N MET A 155 3.99 20.98 -2.61
CA MET A 155 3.84 22.37 -3.03
C MET A 155 5.08 23.23 -2.74
N PRO A 156 5.72 23.18 -1.56
CA PRO A 156 6.99 23.86 -1.35
C PRO A 156 8.11 23.39 -2.29
N ALA A 157 8.19 22.09 -2.56
CA ALA A 157 9.21 21.54 -3.46
C ALA A 157 8.99 21.93 -4.94
N ALA A 158 7.74 22.12 -5.36
CA ALA A 158 7.41 22.52 -6.72
C ALA A 158 7.46 24.05 -6.96
N THR A 159 7.12 24.85 -5.93
CA THR A 159 6.95 26.29 -6.06
C THR A 159 8.05 27.12 -5.37
N GLY A 160 8.92 26.47 -4.61
CA GLY A 160 9.98 27.11 -3.80
C GLY A 160 9.47 27.83 -2.54
N LYS A 161 8.17 27.76 -2.23
CA LYS A 161 7.56 28.41 -1.06
C LYS A 161 6.32 27.64 -0.55
N PRO A 162 5.99 27.75 0.74
CA PRO A 162 4.75 27.22 1.29
C PRO A 162 3.51 27.83 0.63
N LEU A 163 2.40 27.11 0.66
CA LEU A 163 1.10 27.67 0.30
C LEU A 163 0.75 28.85 1.23
N SER A 164 0.06 29.86 0.69
CA SER A 164 -0.59 30.87 1.54
C SER A 164 -1.73 30.23 2.34
N ASP A 165 -2.08 30.83 3.49
CA ASP A 165 -3.19 30.34 4.35
C ASP A 165 -4.49 30.18 3.55
N LYS A 166 -4.77 31.14 2.65
CA LYS A 166 -5.94 31.06 1.78
C LYS A 166 -5.88 29.87 0.84
N ALA A 167 -4.75 29.65 0.15
CA ALA A 167 -4.61 28.55 -0.80
C ALA A 167 -4.69 27.19 -0.10
N ARG A 168 -4.17 27.10 1.15
CA ARG A 168 -4.29 25.91 2.01
C ARG A 168 -5.74 25.67 2.41
N SER A 169 -6.43 26.68 2.91
CA SER A 169 -7.84 26.56 3.29
C SER A 169 -8.72 26.17 2.10
N ASP A 170 -8.47 26.74 0.93
CA ASP A 170 -9.17 26.38 -0.31
C ASP A 170 -8.88 24.91 -0.72
N PHE A 171 -7.64 24.40 -0.50
CA PHE A 171 -7.28 23.00 -0.72
C PHE A 171 -8.06 22.07 0.21
N GLU A 172 -8.05 22.36 1.49
CA GLU A 172 -8.76 21.57 2.50
C GLU A 172 -10.29 21.57 2.25
N ALA A 173 -10.85 22.71 1.86
CA ALA A 173 -12.27 22.83 1.51
C ALA A 173 -12.60 21.98 0.26
N ALA A 174 -11.75 22.00 -0.78
CA ALA A 174 -11.96 21.24 -1.99
C ALA A 174 -12.02 19.73 -1.71
N TRP A 175 -11.08 19.20 -0.91
CA TRP A 175 -11.08 17.79 -0.51
C TRP A 175 -12.23 17.45 0.43
N SER A 176 -12.54 18.31 1.40
CA SER A 176 -13.65 18.11 2.33
C SER A 176 -15.02 18.05 1.63
N ALA A 177 -15.15 18.65 0.45
CA ALA A 177 -16.37 18.57 -0.34
C ALA A 177 -16.58 17.20 -1.00
N VAL A 178 -15.53 16.43 -1.28
CA VAL A 178 -15.62 15.19 -2.09
C VAL A 178 -15.36 13.92 -1.29
N VAL A 179 -14.47 13.96 -0.28
CA VAL A 179 -14.01 12.77 0.46
C VAL A 179 -15.14 12.08 1.23
N PRO A 180 -16.07 12.77 1.94
CA PRO A 180 -17.13 12.10 2.69
C PRO A 180 -17.99 11.19 1.84
N GLY A 181 -18.35 11.61 0.62
CA GLY A 181 -19.12 10.81 -0.33
C GLY A 181 -18.40 9.54 -0.77
N ALA A 182 -17.08 9.60 -0.92
CA ALA A 182 -16.26 8.44 -1.27
C ALA A 182 -16.17 7.39 -0.14
N CYS A 183 -16.30 7.82 1.11
CA CYS A 183 -16.25 6.96 2.28
C CYS A 183 -17.61 6.39 2.70
N ALA A 184 -18.72 6.84 2.10
CA ALA A 184 -20.07 6.44 2.49
C ALA A 184 -20.47 5.02 2.03
N GLY A 185 -19.71 4.43 1.10
CA GLY A 185 -19.99 3.12 0.51
C GLY A 185 -19.63 1.93 1.42
N PRO A 186 -19.67 0.71 0.87
CA PRO A 186 -19.27 -0.49 1.57
C PRO A 186 -17.84 -0.42 2.08
N GLN A 187 -17.62 -0.95 3.29
CA GLN A 187 -16.32 -1.00 3.95
C GLN A 187 -15.93 -2.44 4.25
N SER A 188 -14.63 -2.72 4.20
CA SER A 188 -14.03 -4.01 4.55
C SER A 188 -12.63 -3.80 5.10
N LEU A 189 -11.90 -4.87 5.38
CA LEU A 189 -10.46 -4.79 5.61
C LEU A 189 -9.79 -4.18 4.38
N LEU A 190 -9.16 -3.05 4.59
CA LEU A 190 -8.37 -2.32 3.61
C LEU A 190 -6.90 -2.67 3.87
N LEU A 191 -6.24 -3.30 2.90
CA LEU A 191 -4.83 -3.68 3.00
C LEU A 191 -3.89 -2.49 2.77
N ARG A 192 -4.41 -1.43 2.13
CA ARG A 192 -3.78 -0.13 1.90
C ARG A 192 -2.70 -0.12 0.83
N ASP A 193 -1.68 -0.95 0.97
CA ASP A 193 -0.57 -1.02 0.02
C ASP A 193 -0.69 -2.32 -0.80
N TYR A 194 -1.90 -2.56 -1.35
CA TYR A 194 -2.23 -3.75 -2.13
C TYR A 194 -1.88 -3.54 -3.62
N HIS A 195 -0.72 -3.99 -4.02
CA HIS A 195 -0.21 -3.92 -5.40
C HIS A 195 0.67 -5.12 -5.71
N VAL A 196 1.08 -5.26 -6.97
CA VAL A 196 1.76 -6.46 -7.47
C VAL A 196 3.11 -6.79 -6.81
N ASP A 197 3.77 -5.81 -6.15
CA ASP A 197 4.98 -6.07 -5.35
C ASP A 197 4.66 -6.77 -4.03
N ASN A 198 3.44 -6.60 -3.50
CA ASN A 198 3.00 -7.12 -2.21
C ASN A 198 2.11 -8.36 -2.33
N VAL A 199 2.02 -8.95 -3.52
CA VAL A 199 1.37 -10.23 -3.78
C VAL A 199 2.37 -11.21 -4.36
N MET A 200 2.51 -12.37 -3.70
CA MET A 200 3.42 -13.44 -4.10
C MET A 200 2.66 -14.54 -4.85
N ARG A 201 3.27 -15.14 -5.87
CA ARG A 201 2.76 -16.36 -6.50
C ARG A 201 3.30 -17.59 -5.77
N LEU A 202 2.40 -18.34 -5.14
CA LEU A 202 2.74 -19.54 -4.37
C LEU A 202 2.35 -20.82 -5.12
N PRO A 203 3.05 -21.94 -4.89
CA PRO A 203 2.70 -23.26 -5.44
C PRO A 203 1.49 -23.86 -4.66
N ARG A 204 0.41 -23.10 -4.57
CA ARG A 204 -0.85 -23.45 -3.90
C ARG A 204 -1.98 -23.28 -4.90
N SER A 205 -3.16 -23.87 -4.62
CA SER A 205 -4.31 -23.79 -5.53
C SER A 205 -5.31 -22.69 -5.13
N GLY A 206 -6.07 -22.21 -6.11
CA GLY A 206 -7.12 -21.21 -5.91
C GLY A 206 -6.59 -19.92 -5.31
N LEU A 207 -7.34 -19.30 -4.40
CA LEU A 207 -6.95 -18.07 -3.73
C LEU A 207 -5.66 -18.18 -2.92
N ARG A 208 -5.37 -19.36 -2.39
CA ARG A 208 -4.11 -19.59 -1.64
C ARG A 208 -2.87 -19.52 -2.52
N ALA A 209 -3.00 -19.47 -3.84
CA ALA A 209 -1.91 -19.19 -4.75
C ALA A 209 -1.41 -17.74 -4.67
N ALA A 210 -2.19 -16.82 -4.09
CA ALA A 210 -1.76 -15.47 -3.78
C ALA A 210 -1.27 -15.39 -2.33
N GLY A 211 0.01 -15.16 -2.12
CA GLY A 211 0.60 -14.87 -0.82
C GLY A 211 0.59 -13.37 -0.55
N LEU A 212 -0.02 -12.94 0.53
CA LEU A 212 -0.13 -11.53 0.91
C LEU A 212 1.02 -11.16 1.84
N ILE A 213 1.70 -10.08 1.54
CA ILE A 213 2.76 -9.51 2.39
C ILE A 213 2.48 -8.01 2.59
N ASP A 214 3.19 -7.40 3.54
CA ASP A 214 3.14 -5.95 3.82
C ASP A 214 1.74 -5.41 4.23
N TYR A 215 0.96 -6.24 4.95
CA TYR A 215 -0.42 -5.93 5.38
C TYR A 215 -0.52 -5.26 6.76
N GLN A 216 0.58 -4.95 7.44
CA GLN A 216 0.57 -4.40 8.80
C GLN A 216 -0.07 -3.01 8.92
N SER A 217 -0.16 -2.29 7.81
CA SER A 217 -0.83 -0.98 7.75
C SER A 217 -2.33 -1.07 7.47
N ALA A 218 -2.89 -2.29 7.52
CA ALA A 218 -4.31 -2.51 7.24
C ALA A 218 -5.23 -1.75 8.20
N GLY A 219 -6.43 -1.47 7.73
CA GLY A 219 -7.46 -0.78 8.50
C GLY A 219 -8.85 -1.14 8.02
N LEU A 220 -9.89 -0.56 8.60
CA LEU A 220 -11.25 -0.65 8.10
C LEU A 220 -11.51 0.54 7.17
N GLY A 221 -11.92 0.30 5.92
CA GLY A 221 -12.12 1.38 4.97
C GLY A 221 -12.92 1.00 3.72
N PRO A 222 -13.10 1.98 2.80
CA PRO A 222 -13.89 1.79 1.58
C PRO A 222 -13.29 0.71 0.68
N VAL A 223 -14.10 -0.25 0.24
CA VAL A 223 -13.68 -1.39 -0.60
C VAL A 223 -13.04 -0.99 -1.93
N ALA A 224 -13.29 0.21 -2.44
CA ALA A 224 -12.72 0.68 -3.68
C ALA A 224 -11.22 1.01 -3.59
N TYR A 225 -10.68 1.30 -2.40
CA TYR A 225 -9.30 1.80 -2.26
C TYR A 225 -8.24 0.78 -2.70
N ASP A 226 -8.35 -0.47 -2.25
CA ASP A 226 -7.35 -1.50 -2.60
C ASP A 226 -7.46 -1.90 -4.08
N LEU A 227 -8.66 -1.81 -4.67
CA LEU A 227 -8.82 -2.03 -6.10
C LEU A 227 -8.13 -0.91 -6.92
N VAL A 228 -8.25 0.36 -6.49
CA VAL A 228 -7.45 1.46 -7.04
C VAL A 228 -5.96 1.18 -6.87
N SER A 229 -5.54 0.74 -5.68
CA SER A 229 -4.13 0.46 -5.40
C SER A 229 -3.53 -0.59 -6.32
N LEU A 230 -4.32 -1.61 -6.66
CA LEU A 230 -3.94 -2.68 -7.58
C LEU A 230 -3.95 -2.24 -9.05
N LEU A 231 -5.01 -1.53 -9.48
CA LEU A 231 -5.25 -1.23 -10.89
C LEU A 231 -4.56 0.06 -11.36
N GLU A 232 -4.27 0.98 -10.45
CA GLU A 232 -3.57 2.23 -10.73
C GLU A 232 -2.23 2.28 -9.95
N ASP A 233 -1.39 1.26 -10.17
CA ASP A 233 -0.09 1.16 -9.52
C ASP A 233 0.82 2.34 -9.91
N ALA A 234 1.47 2.92 -8.90
CA ALA A 234 2.39 4.04 -9.08
C ALA A 234 3.65 3.68 -9.90
N ARG A 235 3.98 2.38 -9.98
CA ARG A 235 5.23 1.89 -10.58
C ARG A 235 5.03 1.19 -11.93
N ARG A 236 3.81 0.70 -12.23
CA ARG A 236 3.52 -0.11 -13.42
C ARG A 236 2.20 0.30 -14.07
N ASP A 237 2.19 0.34 -15.40
CA ASP A 237 0.97 0.50 -16.18
C ASP A 237 0.32 -0.86 -16.44
N LEU A 238 -1.00 -0.90 -16.38
CA LEU A 238 -1.76 -2.06 -16.86
C LEU A 238 -1.79 -2.11 -18.39
N PRO A 239 -1.82 -3.31 -18.99
CA PRO A 239 -2.16 -3.46 -20.40
C PRO A 239 -3.50 -2.82 -20.73
N ALA A 240 -3.60 -2.25 -21.93
CA ALA A 240 -4.82 -1.60 -22.39
C ALA A 240 -6.05 -2.53 -22.30
N GLY A 241 -7.12 -2.02 -21.71
CA GLY A 241 -8.37 -2.75 -21.52
C GLY A 241 -8.41 -3.71 -20.32
N LEU A 242 -7.27 -4.06 -19.71
CA LEU A 242 -7.26 -5.00 -18.58
C LEU A 242 -7.97 -4.40 -17.34
N GLU A 243 -7.82 -3.11 -17.09
CA GLU A 243 -8.56 -2.44 -15.99
C GLU A 243 -10.07 -2.66 -16.11
N THR A 244 -10.62 -2.46 -17.31
CA THR A 244 -12.07 -2.67 -17.54
C THR A 244 -12.49 -4.10 -17.25
N VAL A 245 -11.71 -5.09 -17.71
CA VAL A 245 -11.99 -6.51 -17.48
C VAL A 245 -12.01 -6.82 -15.96
N LEU A 246 -11.07 -6.27 -15.20
CA LEU A 246 -10.97 -6.52 -13.75
C LEU A 246 -12.05 -5.78 -12.95
N LEU A 247 -12.41 -4.57 -13.36
CA LEU A 247 -13.54 -3.84 -12.79
C LEU A 247 -14.87 -4.56 -13.07
N ASP A 248 -15.08 -5.08 -14.28
CA ASP A 248 -16.27 -5.87 -14.61
C ASP A 248 -16.32 -7.19 -13.83
N ARG A 249 -15.17 -7.85 -13.62
CA ARG A 249 -15.05 -9.02 -12.75
C ARG A 249 -15.47 -8.72 -11.33
N TYR A 250 -14.99 -7.60 -10.77
CA TYR A 250 -15.36 -7.15 -9.43
C TYR A 250 -16.85 -6.82 -9.35
N ARG A 251 -17.39 -6.09 -10.34
CA ARG A 251 -18.82 -5.77 -10.43
C ARG A 251 -19.70 -7.02 -10.47
N ALA A 252 -19.35 -7.99 -11.29
CA ALA A 252 -20.07 -9.25 -11.41
C ALA A 252 -20.12 -10.03 -10.08
N ALA A 253 -19.09 -9.90 -9.26
CA ALA A 253 -19.01 -10.54 -7.94
C ALA A 253 -19.93 -9.89 -6.89
N PHE A 254 -20.35 -8.63 -7.10
CA PHE A 254 -21.20 -7.86 -6.20
C PHE A 254 -22.41 -7.24 -6.91
N PRO A 255 -23.39 -8.05 -7.36
CA PRO A 255 -24.52 -7.57 -8.17
C PRO A 255 -25.44 -6.57 -7.45
N ALA A 256 -25.43 -6.56 -6.12
CA ALA A 256 -26.20 -5.62 -5.30
C ALA A 256 -25.46 -4.30 -5.02
N LEU A 257 -24.20 -4.16 -5.47
CA LEU A 257 -23.43 -2.94 -5.29
C LEU A 257 -23.97 -1.81 -6.17
N ASP A 258 -24.22 -0.65 -5.57
CA ASP A 258 -24.45 0.58 -6.35
C ASP A 258 -23.14 0.92 -7.11
N TRP A 259 -23.11 0.51 -8.38
CA TRP A 259 -21.93 0.63 -9.21
C TRP A 259 -21.55 2.08 -9.51
N ASP A 260 -22.52 2.96 -9.60
CA ASP A 260 -22.25 4.39 -9.86
C ASP A 260 -21.67 5.06 -8.61
N ALA A 261 -22.19 4.75 -7.43
CA ALA A 261 -21.60 5.20 -6.17
C ALA A 261 -20.19 4.62 -5.97
N PHE A 262 -19.98 3.33 -6.31
CA PHE A 262 -18.67 2.70 -6.26
C PHE A 262 -17.69 3.37 -7.22
N ARG A 263 -18.09 3.67 -8.45
CA ARG A 263 -17.25 4.37 -9.44
C ARG A 263 -16.84 5.77 -8.97
N ARG A 264 -17.76 6.51 -8.34
CA ARG A 264 -17.43 7.81 -7.72
C ARG A 264 -16.45 7.66 -6.58
N SER A 265 -16.66 6.66 -5.69
CA SER A 265 -15.73 6.34 -4.62
C SER A 265 -14.33 5.97 -5.16
N TYR A 266 -14.26 5.10 -6.17
CA TYR A 266 -13.03 4.70 -6.86
C TYR A 266 -12.26 5.92 -7.38
N ALA A 267 -12.94 6.84 -8.06
CA ALA A 267 -12.32 8.04 -8.61
C ALA A 267 -11.73 8.95 -7.53
N VAL A 268 -12.50 9.25 -6.49
CA VAL A 268 -12.04 10.14 -5.41
C VAL A 268 -10.92 9.49 -4.61
N LEU A 269 -11.03 8.19 -4.28
CA LEU A 269 -9.97 7.46 -3.56
C LEU A 269 -8.70 7.32 -4.40
N GLY A 270 -8.83 7.17 -5.73
CA GLY A 270 -7.73 7.22 -6.67
C GLY A 270 -7.00 8.57 -6.62
N ALA A 271 -7.75 9.66 -6.69
CA ALA A 271 -7.18 11.00 -6.58
C ALA A 271 -6.48 11.23 -5.22
N ILE A 272 -7.08 10.79 -4.11
CA ILE A 272 -6.46 10.83 -2.77
C ILE A 272 -5.13 10.07 -2.77
N ARG A 273 -5.16 8.83 -3.25
CA ARG A 273 -3.99 7.95 -3.27
C ARG A 273 -2.85 8.58 -4.10
N HIS A 274 -3.14 9.04 -5.30
CA HIS A 274 -2.12 9.61 -6.18
C HIS A 274 -1.58 10.94 -5.64
N THR A 275 -2.43 11.81 -5.11
CA THR A 275 -2.01 13.05 -4.45
C THR A 275 -1.04 12.77 -3.29
N ARG A 276 -1.36 11.77 -2.47
CA ARG A 276 -0.50 11.33 -1.36
C ARG A 276 0.82 10.73 -1.88
N ILE A 277 0.78 9.87 -2.91
CA ILE A 277 1.98 9.21 -3.44
C ILE A 277 2.94 10.22 -4.06
N VAL A 278 2.45 11.20 -4.81
CA VAL A 278 3.26 12.31 -5.35
C VAL A 278 4.04 13.00 -4.22
N ALA A 279 3.37 13.31 -3.11
CA ALA A 279 4.02 13.94 -1.96
C ALA A 279 5.01 13.01 -1.25
N ILE A 280 4.69 11.71 -1.11
CA ILE A 280 5.60 10.72 -0.53
C ILE A 280 6.87 10.57 -1.36
N PHE A 281 6.77 10.48 -2.69
CA PHE A 281 7.92 10.33 -3.56
C PHE A 281 8.85 11.54 -3.49
N VAL A 282 8.28 12.75 -3.43
CA VAL A 282 9.07 13.96 -3.21
C VAL A 282 9.72 13.95 -1.82
N ARG A 283 9.00 13.58 -0.75
CA ARG A 283 9.58 13.45 0.59
C ARG A 283 10.74 12.47 0.63
N LEU A 284 10.61 11.30 -0.02
CA LEU A 284 11.68 10.31 -0.11
C LEU A 284 12.88 10.83 -0.88
N ALA A 285 12.64 11.59 -1.96
CA ALA A 285 13.72 12.22 -2.73
C ALA A 285 14.48 13.26 -1.90
N LEU A 286 13.78 14.07 -1.11
CA LEU A 286 14.39 15.01 -0.14
C LEU A 286 15.22 14.28 0.93
N GLN A 287 14.88 13.02 1.24
CA GLN A 287 15.64 12.13 2.12
C GLN A 287 16.72 11.32 1.39
N ARG A 288 17.19 11.78 0.22
CA ARG A 288 18.23 11.18 -0.64
C ARG A 288 17.83 9.88 -1.38
N ARG A 289 16.53 9.49 -1.38
CA ARG A 289 16.01 8.35 -2.15
C ARG A 289 15.44 8.82 -3.50
N ARG A 290 16.27 9.40 -4.37
CA ARG A 290 15.86 10.07 -5.62
C ARG A 290 15.24 9.13 -6.67
N GLY A 291 15.47 7.81 -6.60
CA GLY A 291 14.89 6.84 -7.54
C GLY A 291 13.37 6.90 -7.66
N TYR A 292 12.66 7.31 -6.60
CA TYR A 292 11.21 7.45 -6.62
C TYR A 292 10.70 8.55 -7.57
N LEU A 293 11.52 9.54 -7.90
CA LEU A 293 11.15 10.61 -8.83
C LEU A 293 10.88 10.11 -10.25
N LEU A 294 11.45 8.97 -10.64
CA LEU A 294 11.21 8.34 -11.94
C LEU A 294 9.73 7.95 -12.14
N HIS A 295 9.00 7.74 -11.06
CA HIS A 295 7.59 7.37 -11.09
C HIS A 295 6.63 8.57 -11.07
N LEU A 296 7.11 9.79 -10.77
CA LEU A 296 6.25 10.97 -10.69
C LEU A 296 5.43 11.24 -11.95
N PRO A 297 5.99 11.16 -13.18
CA PRO A 297 5.20 11.42 -14.39
C PRO A 297 4.01 10.47 -14.52
N ARG A 298 4.17 9.20 -14.13
CA ARG A 298 3.08 8.20 -14.14
C ARG A 298 2.01 8.56 -13.11
N VAL A 299 2.40 8.83 -11.87
CA VAL A 299 1.44 9.14 -10.81
C VAL A 299 0.68 10.43 -11.12
N TRP A 300 1.33 11.41 -11.74
CA TRP A 300 0.64 12.61 -12.22
C TRP A 300 -0.37 12.30 -13.32
N ARG A 301 -0.03 11.48 -14.29
CA ARG A 301 -0.96 11.05 -15.35
C ARG A 301 -2.19 10.34 -14.75
N LEU A 302 -2.00 9.46 -13.76
CA LEU A 302 -3.09 8.79 -13.04
C LEU A 302 -3.96 9.79 -12.29
N LEU A 303 -3.34 10.74 -11.57
CA LEU A 303 -4.06 11.80 -10.87
C LEU A 303 -4.87 12.67 -11.83
N GLU A 304 -4.28 13.08 -12.94
CA GLU A 304 -4.97 13.87 -13.98
C GLU A 304 -6.17 13.13 -14.57
N GLY A 305 -6.04 11.82 -14.78
CA GLY A 305 -7.15 10.97 -15.20
C GLY A 305 -8.31 10.96 -14.20
N GLN A 306 -8.03 11.03 -12.91
CA GLN A 306 -9.08 11.15 -11.89
C GLN A 306 -9.65 12.57 -11.83
N LEU A 307 -8.78 13.60 -11.85
CA LEU A 307 -9.21 15.01 -11.81
C LEU A 307 -10.09 15.42 -12.99
N ALA A 308 -10.05 14.70 -14.11
CA ALA A 308 -10.93 14.92 -15.25
C ALA A 308 -12.38 14.48 -15.00
N LYS A 309 -12.67 13.79 -13.89
CA LYS A 309 -14.02 13.29 -13.58
C LYS A 309 -14.86 14.33 -12.85
N PRO A 310 -16.17 14.44 -13.16
CA PRO A 310 -17.04 15.50 -12.61
C PRO A 310 -17.07 15.57 -11.08
N GLU A 311 -17.03 14.43 -10.41
CA GLU A 311 -17.02 14.32 -8.95
C GLU A 311 -15.82 14.97 -8.28
N LEU A 312 -14.75 15.21 -9.02
CA LEU A 312 -13.53 15.84 -8.54
C LEU A 312 -13.39 17.30 -8.97
N ALA A 313 -14.42 17.91 -9.56
CA ALA A 313 -14.39 19.30 -10.04
C ALA A 313 -13.84 20.30 -9.01
N PRO A 314 -14.24 20.30 -7.71
CA PRO A 314 -13.68 21.25 -6.74
C PRO A 314 -12.16 21.10 -6.56
N VAL A 315 -11.66 19.86 -6.59
CA VAL A 315 -10.24 19.54 -6.46
C VAL A 315 -9.50 19.92 -7.75
N ALA A 316 -10.05 19.59 -8.91
CA ALA A 316 -9.49 19.93 -10.22
C ALA A 316 -9.34 21.45 -10.39
N ASP A 317 -10.35 22.23 -9.96
CA ASP A 317 -10.33 23.69 -9.99
C ASP A 317 -9.22 24.26 -9.10
N TRP A 318 -8.98 23.66 -7.95
CA TRP A 318 -7.87 24.06 -7.09
C TRP A 318 -6.52 23.78 -7.77
N PHE A 319 -6.32 22.58 -8.31
CA PHE A 319 -5.10 22.23 -9.04
C PHE A 319 -4.86 23.15 -10.24
N ALA A 320 -5.90 23.45 -11.03
CA ALA A 320 -5.77 24.33 -12.19
C ALA A 320 -5.31 25.74 -11.82
N ARG A 321 -5.75 26.26 -10.66
CA ARG A 321 -5.38 27.60 -10.17
C ARG A 321 -3.99 27.67 -9.57
N HIS A 322 -3.58 26.65 -8.81
CA HIS A 322 -2.37 26.71 -7.99
C HIS A 322 -1.21 25.88 -8.55
N LEU A 323 -1.48 24.93 -9.41
CA LEU A 323 -0.50 24.07 -10.05
C LEU A 323 -1.00 23.64 -11.44
N PRO A 324 -0.97 24.54 -12.44
CA PRO A 324 -1.42 24.21 -13.79
C PRO A 324 -0.57 23.09 -14.42
N PRO A 325 -1.12 22.32 -15.39
CA PRO A 325 -0.51 21.11 -15.94
C PRO A 325 0.96 21.27 -16.37
N GLY A 326 1.33 22.40 -16.95
CA GLY A 326 2.71 22.66 -17.41
C GLY A 326 3.75 22.81 -16.30
N THR A 327 3.34 22.92 -15.02
CA THR A 327 4.25 23.12 -13.88
C THR A 327 4.34 21.89 -12.96
N ARG A 328 3.57 20.85 -13.22
CA ARG A 328 3.40 19.71 -12.30
C ARG A 328 4.61 18.79 -12.20
N ALA A 329 5.43 18.68 -13.22
CA ALA A 329 6.60 17.80 -13.26
C ALA A 329 7.90 18.50 -12.84
N GLU A 330 7.90 19.82 -12.71
CA GLU A 330 9.08 20.58 -12.34
C GLU A 330 9.20 20.66 -10.81
N LEU A 331 10.28 20.08 -10.28
CA LEU A 331 10.58 20.17 -8.85
C LEU A 331 11.84 21.01 -8.66
N VAL A 332 11.74 22.04 -7.82
CA VAL A 332 12.90 22.73 -7.26
C VAL A 332 13.39 21.91 -6.07
N VAL A 333 13.94 20.73 -6.35
CA VAL A 333 14.60 19.92 -5.30
C VAL A 333 16.03 20.44 -5.20
N PRO A 334 16.45 21.04 -4.08
CA PRO A 334 17.82 21.49 -3.90
C PRO A 334 18.79 20.33 -4.17
N GLU A 335 19.87 20.62 -4.89
CA GLU A 335 20.98 19.68 -4.93
C GLU A 335 21.55 19.55 -3.51
N PRO A 336 21.85 18.36 -3.04
CA PRO A 336 22.47 18.19 -1.74
C PRO A 336 23.90 18.74 -1.82
N ASP A 337 24.25 19.58 -0.83
CA ASP A 337 25.62 19.98 -0.56
C ASP A 337 26.54 18.77 -0.28
#